data_0890dae5c598af0688aaebaac72d90e5
#
_entry.id   0890dae5c598af0688aaebaac72d90e5
#
_cell.length_a   1.000
_cell.length_b   1.000
_cell.length_c   1.000
_cell.angle_alpha   90.00
_cell.angle_beta   90.00
_cell.angle_gamma   90.00
#
_symmetry.space_group_name_H-M   'P 1'
#
loop_
_entity.id
_entity.type
_entity.pdbx_description
1 polymer ?
#
loop_
_entity_poly.entity_id
_entity_poly.type
_entity_poly.pdbx_seq_one_letter_code
_entity_poly.pdbx_strand_id
1 'polypeptide(L)' 'MYTAGSVIIEDGVWIGDKVTILSNVRIGKNAIIGANAVVTKDIPANCVAGGVPAKIIKTITQ' A
#
# COMPACT_ATOMS: atom_id res chain seq x y z
N MET A 1 -4.73 9.45 5.47
CA MET A 1 -3.73 9.08 4.48
C MET A 1 -3.09 10.33 3.87
N TYR A 2 -1.80 10.34 3.73
CA TYR A 2 -1.07 11.43 3.11
C TYR A 2 -0.29 10.93 1.90
N THR A 3 -0.37 11.64 0.78
CA THR A 3 0.38 11.30 -0.42
C THR A 3 1.14 12.53 -0.93
N ALA A 4 2.31 12.29 -1.52
CA ALA A 4 3.12 13.34 -2.12
C ALA A 4 3.46 12.93 -3.55
N GLY A 5 3.20 13.81 -4.52
CA GLY A 5 3.44 13.52 -5.93
C GLY A 5 2.40 12.58 -6.53
N SER A 6 2.78 11.89 -7.60
CA SER A 6 1.88 10.97 -8.29
C SER A 6 1.83 9.62 -7.57
N VAL A 7 0.64 9.19 -7.25
CA VAL A 7 0.40 7.90 -6.64
C VAL A 7 -0.72 7.20 -7.41
N ILE A 8 -0.52 5.94 -7.74
CA ILE A 8 -1.53 5.14 -8.43
C ILE A 8 -2.06 4.11 -7.45
N ILE A 9 -3.36 4.14 -7.20
CA ILE A 9 -4.02 3.17 -6.34
C ILE A 9 -5.06 2.46 -7.18
N GLU A 10 -4.87 1.17 -7.37
CA GLU A 10 -5.76 0.39 -8.23
C GLU A 10 -7.04 -0.02 -7.48
N ASP A 11 -7.95 -0.68 -8.20
CA ASP A 11 -9.26 -1.00 -7.65
C ASP A 11 -9.17 -1.97 -6.48
N GLY A 12 -10.08 -1.81 -5.52
CA GLY A 12 -10.19 -2.75 -4.42
C GLY A 12 -9.12 -2.62 -3.35
N VAL A 13 -8.27 -1.62 -3.43
CA VAL A 13 -7.24 -1.40 -2.42
C VAL A 13 -7.87 -0.93 -1.11
N TRP A 14 -7.41 -1.49 -0.02
CA TRP A 14 -7.85 -1.11 1.31
C TRP A 14 -6.69 -0.49 2.05
N ILE A 15 -6.86 0.72 2.53
CA ILE A 15 -5.79 1.46 3.19
C ILE A 15 -6.23 1.77 4.60
N GLY A 16 -5.42 1.35 5.56
CA GLY A 16 -5.66 1.61 6.96
C GLY A 16 -5.45 3.08 7.33
N ASP A 17 -5.59 3.37 8.60
CA ASP A 17 -5.51 4.74 9.10
C ASP A 17 -4.07 5.25 9.09
N LYS A 18 -3.90 6.55 8.84
CA LYS A 18 -2.61 7.25 8.94
C LYS A 18 -1.51 6.63 8.08
N VAL A 19 -1.86 6.11 6.92
CA VAL A 19 -0.88 5.57 5.98
C VAL A 19 -0.25 6.72 5.18
N THR A 20 1.06 6.67 5.01
CA THR A 20 1.80 7.60 4.16
C THR A 20 2.29 6.86 2.92
N ILE A 21 2.00 7.40 1.75
CA ILE A 21 2.43 6.81 0.48
C ILE A 21 3.31 7.82 -0.23
N LEU A 22 4.54 7.42 -0.54
CA LEU A 22 5.49 8.31 -1.19
C LEU A 22 5.20 8.47 -2.67
N SER A 23 5.85 9.46 -3.28
CA SER A 23 5.67 9.76 -4.70
C SER A 23 6.04 8.58 -5.58
N ASN A 24 5.36 8.46 -6.71
CA ASN A 24 5.64 7.47 -7.74
C ASN A 24 5.45 6.02 -7.29
N VAL A 25 4.63 5.82 -6.27
CA VAL A 25 4.30 4.47 -5.79
C VAL A 25 3.00 4.00 -6.44
N ARG A 26 2.97 2.74 -6.82
CA ARG A 26 1.78 2.09 -7.34
C ARG A 26 1.35 0.99 -6.38
N ILE A 27 0.08 1.02 -5.98
CA ILE A 27 -0.48 -0.01 -5.11
C ILE A 27 -1.41 -0.87 -5.95
N GLY A 28 -1.08 -2.13 -6.05
CA GLY A 28 -1.76 -3.07 -6.93
C GLY A 28 -3.15 -3.43 -6.43
N LYS A 29 -3.94 -3.96 -7.35
CA LYS A 29 -5.34 -4.30 -7.14
C LYS A 29 -5.53 -5.18 -5.92
N ASN A 30 -6.54 -4.87 -5.11
CA ASN A 30 -6.92 -5.62 -3.92
C ASN A 30 -5.86 -5.69 -2.82
N ALA A 31 -4.82 -4.87 -2.90
CA ALA A 31 -3.82 -4.83 -1.84
C ALA A 31 -4.42 -4.23 -0.56
N ILE A 32 -3.88 -4.64 0.57
CA ILE A 32 -4.30 -4.13 1.87
C ILE A 32 -3.07 -3.53 2.55
N ILE A 33 -3.19 -2.27 2.94
CA ILE A 33 -2.12 -1.56 3.60
C ILE A 33 -2.50 -1.33 5.07
N GLY A 34 -1.70 -1.85 5.96
CA GLY A 34 -1.95 -1.72 7.39
C GLY A 34 -1.83 -0.29 7.90
N ALA A 35 -2.48 -0.02 9.02
CA ALA A 35 -2.44 1.32 9.62
C ALA A 35 -1.03 1.76 9.96
N ASN A 36 -0.78 3.05 9.84
CA ASN A 36 0.50 3.70 10.15
C ASN A 36 1.67 3.26 9.26
N ALA A 37 1.39 2.56 8.16
CA ALA A 37 2.45 2.14 7.25
C ALA A 37 3.01 3.32 6.46
N VAL A 38 4.28 3.22 6.09
CA VAL A 38 4.92 4.17 5.19
C VAL A 38 5.33 3.41 3.93
N VAL A 39 4.58 3.62 2.85
CA VAL A 39 4.79 2.89 1.60
C VAL A 39 5.82 3.62 0.77
N THR A 40 6.99 3.00 0.61
CA THR A 40 8.11 3.60 -0.11
C THR A 40 8.34 2.97 -1.48
N LYS A 41 7.74 1.82 -1.76
CA LYS A 41 7.90 1.09 -3.01
C LYS A 41 6.55 0.56 -3.46
N ASP A 42 6.47 0.17 -4.74
CA ASP A 42 5.25 -0.41 -5.28
C ASP A 42 4.82 -1.64 -4.48
N ILE A 43 3.52 -1.77 -4.31
CA ILE A 43 2.93 -2.92 -3.64
C ILE A 43 2.21 -3.76 -4.70
N PRO A 44 2.58 -5.04 -4.85
CA PRO A 44 1.91 -5.92 -5.82
C PRO A 44 0.44 -6.13 -5.50
N ALA A 45 -0.31 -6.55 -6.50
CA ALA A 45 -1.71 -6.89 -6.31
C ALA A 45 -1.87 -8.05 -5.31
N ASN A 46 -3.00 -8.06 -4.62
CA ASN A 46 -3.40 -9.14 -3.71
C ASN A 46 -2.38 -9.41 -2.59
N CYS A 47 -1.75 -8.36 -2.10
CA CYS A 47 -0.79 -8.47 -1.00
C CYS A 47 -1.25 -7.65 0.19
N VAL A 48 -0.85 -8.11 1.37
CA VAL A 48 -1.00 -7.32 2.60
C VAL A 48 0.37 -6.77 2.95
N ALA A 49 0.46 -5.47 3.12
CA ALA A 49 1.71 -4.81 3.44
C ALA A 49 1.53 -3.92 4.67
N GLY A 50 2.60 -3.73 5.41
CA GLY A 50 2.55 -2.85 6.59
C GLY A 50 3.92 -2.56 7.12
N GLY A 51 3.97 -1.64 8.08
CA GLY A 51 5.21 -1.25 8.76
C GLY A 51 5.86 -0.02 8.17
N VAL A 52 7.00 0.32 8.72
CA VAL A 52 7.79 1.49 8.34
C VAL A 52 9.25 1.05 8.12
N PRO A 53 9.72 0.94 6.88
CA PRO A 53 8.97 1.01 5.63
C PRO A 53 8.03 -0.18 5.46
N ALA A 54 6.97 0.01 4.70
CA ALA A 54 6.00 -1.04 4.48
C ALA A 54 6.64 -2.21 3.73
N LYS A 55 6.36 -3.40 4.21
CA LYS A 55 6.84 -4.64 3.58
C LYS A 55 5.67 -5.59 3.41
N ILE A 56 5.80 -6.48 2.45
CA ILE A 56 4.76 -7.47 2.21
C ILE A 56 4.73 -8.45 3.38
N ILE A 57 3.57 -8.53 4.03
CA ILE A 57 3.37 -9.43 5.16
C ILE A 57 2.90 -10.80 4.66
N LYS A 58 1.99 -10.77 3.70
CA LYS A 58 1.51 -12.01 3.08
C LYS A 58 0.83 -11.70 1.76
N THR A 59 0.64 -12.73 0.95
CA THR A 59 -0.11 -12.66 -0.29
C THR A 59 -1.50 -13.26 -0.04
N ILE A 60 -2.53 -12.55 -0.52
CA ILE A 60 -3.90 -13.05 -0.42
C ILE A 60 -4.10 -14.05 -1.54
N THR A 61 -4.41 -15.28 -1.17
CA THR A 61 -4.68 -16.33 -2.14
C THR A 61 -6.17 -16.49 -2.33
N GLN A 62 -6.58 -16.53 -3.56
CA GLN A 62 -7.98 -16.70 -3.93
C GLN A 62 -8.27 -18.15 -4.28
#